data_9773127d1d82dffaee5108dcecfca6db
#
_entry.id   9773127d1d82dffaee5108dcecfca6db
#
_cell.length_a   1.000
_cell.length_b   1.000
_cell.length_c   1.000
_cell.angle_alpha   90.00
_cell.angle_beta   90.00
_cell.angle_gamma   90.00
#
_symmetry.space_group_name_H-M   'P 1'
#
loop_
_entity.id
_entity.type
_entity.pdbx_description
1 polymer ?
#
loop_
_entity_poly.entity_id
_entity_poly.type
_entity_poly.pdbx_seq_one_letter_code
_entity_poly.pdbx_strand_id
1 'polypeptide(L)'
;MPRDPTIFHDMRNNLSILVNRQHLCGRFVPARAKVGELLRSLPVNGDGGGSSSAVVWLAGHSLGASIALDVGRDLMSTWGLNLPTFLFNPPHVSLAPVIGEDARRDVYTMGYMGKYLLGWALQRHRDHMDELFRELSPWVPNLYVHPDDPICKGFIDYFEQRERMQQRHPRLASAASLSYRDMVRSLFGKQGERPHLIPSAMVWENRSRHGDGHGLWQWWEPEGSEKLMLSPKRYTWP
;
A
#
# COMPACT_ATOMS: atom_id res chain seq x y z
N MET A 1 -10.31 26.97 15.28
CA MET A 1 -10.76 25.98 16.29
C MET A 1 -9.55 25.16 16.70
N PRO A 2 -9.20 25.01 17.97
CA PRO A 2 -8.11 24.14 18.39
C PRO A 2 -8.46 22.70 18.03
N ARG A 3 -7.59 22.04 17.30
CA ARG A 3 -7.72 20.62 16.95
C ARG A 3 -7.53 19.83 18.25
N ASP A 4 -8.51 19.00 18.58
CA ASP A 4 -8.43 18.13 19.75
C ASP A 4 -7.38 17.04 19.49
N PRO A 5 -6.24 17.05 20.21
CA PRO A 5 -5.17 16.09 20.00
C PRO A 5 -5.58 14.64 20.32
N THR A 6 -6.67 14.44 21.05
CA THR A 6 -7.19 13.12 21.40
C THR A 6 -7.81 12.40 20.20
N ILE A 7 -8.54 13.11 19.31
CA ILE A 7 -9.16 12.52 18.13
C ILE A 7 -8.08 11.95 17.18
N PHE A 8 -6.97 12.65 17.05
CA PHE A 8 -5.86 12.20 16.18
C PHE A 8 -5.11 10.99 16.77
N HIS A 9 -4.97 10.96 18.09
CA HIS A 9 -4.37 9.84 18.81
C HIS A 9 -5.25 8.60 18.76
N ASP A 10 -6.55 8.74 18.92
CA ASP A 10 -7.53 7.65 18.87
C ASP A 10 -7.68 7.10 17.45
N MET A 11 -7.70 7.97 16.44
CA MET A 11 -7.72 7.56 15.03
C MET A 11 -6.45 6.81 14.64
N ARG A 12 -5.28 7.25 15.11
CA ARG A 12 -3.99 6.57 14.88
C ARG A 12 -3.93 5.20 15.58
N ASN A 13 -4.44 5.10 16.81
CA ASN A 13 -4.50 3.84 17.55
C ASN A 13 -5.49 2.86 16.91
N ASN A 14 -6.68 3.33 16.53
CA ASN A 14 -7.67 2.52 15.83
C ASN A 14 -7.18 2.07 14.45
N LEU A 15 -6.47 2.92 13.71
CA LEU A 15 -5.86 2.56 12.44
C LEU A 15 -4.74 1.53 12.60
N SER A 16 -3.87 1.66 13.62
CA SER A 16 -2.81 0.69 13.87
C SER A 16 -3.36 -0.70 14.21
N ILE A 17 -4.46 -0.75 14.95
CA ILE A 17 -5.17 -2.00 15.27
C ILE A 17 -5.81 -2.59 14.00
N LEU A 18 -6.41 -1.77 13.16
CA LEU A 18 -7.06 -2.19 11.91
C LEU A 18 -6.07 -2.71 10.87
N VAL A 19 -4.97 -2.02 10.68
CA VAL A 19 -3.91 -2.42 9.72
C VAL A 19 -3.19 -3.69 10.18
N ASN A 20 -3.04 -3.92 11.48
CA ASN A 20 -2.48 -5.17 12.01
C ASN A 20 -3.44 -6.38 11.92
N ARG A 21 -4.74 -6.16 11.70
CA ARG A 21 -5.76 -7.21 11.65
C ARG A 21 -6.61 -7.18 10.37
N GLN A 22 -6.09 -6.66 9.26
CA GLN A 22 -6.86 -6.43 8.02
C GLN A 22 -7.61 -7.66 7.52
N HIS A 23 -6.99 -8.84 7.54
CA HIS A 23 -7.64 -10.11 7.17
C HIS A 23 -8.68 -10.61 8.19
N LEU A 24 -8.71 -10.03 9.40
CA LEU A 24 -9.73 -10.26 10.44
C LEU A 24 -10.74 -9.10 10.50
N CYS A 25 -10.57 -8.06 9.68
CA CYS A 25 -11.51 -6.95 9.61
C CYS A 25 -12.82 -7.46 9.04
N GLY A 26 -13.88 -7.43 9.84
CA GLY A 26 -15.23 -7.82 9.42
C GLY A 26 -15.77 -7.03 8.21
N ARG A 27 -15.06 -6.04 7.73
CA ARG A 27 -15.38 -5.24 6.52
C ARG A 27 -14.68 -5.72 5.25
N PHE A 28 -13.52 -6.39 5.36
CA PHE A 28 -12.80 -6.89 4.19
C PHE A 28 -13.58 -8.00 3.48
N VAL A 29 -14.05 -9.00 4.23
CA VAL A 29 -14.77 -10.15 3.67
C VAL A 29 -16.03 -9.73 2.91
N PRO A 30 -16.93 -8.89 3.48
CA PRO A 30 -18.09 -8.37 2.76
C PRO A 30 -17.70 -7.54 1.53
N ALA A 31 -16.69 -6.69 1.61
CA ALA A 31 -16.25 -5.87 0.49
C ALA A 31 -15.75 -6.74 -0.68
N ARG A 32 -14.90 -7.74 -0.40
CA ARG A 32 -14.42 -8.70 -1.39
C ARG A 32 -15.56 -9.48 -2.02
N ALA A 33 -16.50 -9.97 -1.21
CA ALA A 33 -17.65 -10.72 -1.69
C ALA A 33 -18.52 -9.87 -2.63
N LYS A 34 -18.75 -8.60 -2.26
CA LYS A 34 -19.54 -7.66 -3.05
C LYS A 34 -18.88 -7.30 -4.39
N VAL A 35 -17.57 -7.08 -4.39
CA VAL A 35 -16.82 -6.87 -5.64
C VAL A 35 -16.86 -8.11 -6.52
N GLY A 36 -16.70 -9.32 -5.95
CA GLY A 36 -16.81 -10.57 -6.68
C GLY A 36 -18.22 -10.83 -7.26
N GLU A 37 -19.26 -10.44 -6.54
CA GLU A 37 -20.66 -10.47 -7.04
C GLU A 37 -20.84 -9.50 -8.20
N LEU A 38 -20.37 -8.26 -8.07
CA LEU A 38 -20.41 -7.26 -9.14
C LEU A 38 -19.69 -7.75 -10.40
N LEU A 39 -18.46 -8.25 -10.27
CA LEU A 39 -17.69 -8.76 -11.39
C LEU A 39 -18.41 -9.91 -12.13
N ARG A 40 -19.11 -10.79 -11.42
CA ARG A 40 -19.90 -11.87 -12.02
C ARG A 40 -21.20 -11.41 -12.67
N SER A 41 -21.76 -10.27 -12.22
CA SER A 41 -22.98 -9.70 -12.78
C SER A 41 -22.74 -8.89 -14.05
N LEU A 42 -21.48 -8.52 -14.34
CA LEU A 42 -21.15 -7.78 -15.56
C LEU A 42 -21.22 -8.73 -16.78
N PRO A 43 -21.79 -8.28 -17.91
CA PRO A 43 -21.83 -9.09 -19.11
C PRO A 43 -20.42 -9.42 -19.58
N VAL A 44 -20.12 -10.70 -19.68
CA VAL A 44 -18.94 -11.18 -20.38
C VAL A 44 -19.15 -10.84 -21.85
N ASN A 45 -18.29 -10.06 -22.47
CA ASN A 45 -18.36 -9.73 -23.89
C ASN A 45 -18.34 -11.03 -24.72
N GLY A 46 -19.51 -11.53 -25.05
CA GLY A 46 -19.70 -12.51 -26.11
C GLY A 46 -19.83 -11.76 -27.43
N ASP A 47 -19.17 -12.30 -28.46
CA ASP A 47 -19.11 -11.84 -29.83
C ASP A 47 -20.26 -10.94 -30.33
N GLY A 48 -19.89 -9.78 -30.84
CA GLY A 48 -20.68 -9.04 -31.80
C GLY A 48 -21.49 -7.87 -31.26
N GLY A 49 -20.95 -6.68 -31.37
CA GLY A 49 -21.68 -5.43 -31.46
C GLY A 49 -21.62 -4.52 -30.23
N GLY A 50 -20.76 -3.52 -30.29
CA GLY A 50 -20.97 -2.17 -29.72
C GLY A 50 -21.34 -1.98 -28.24
N SER A 51 -21.15 -2.96 -27.37
CA SER A 51 -21.45 -2.80 -25.94
C SER A 51 -20.20 -2.26 -25.20
N SER A 52 -20.33 -1.10 -24.58
CA SER A 52 -19.30 -0.52 -23.72
C SER A 52 -18.98 -1.53 -22.60
N SER A 53 -17.76 -2.05 -22.62
CA SER A 53 -17.24 -2.92 -21.57
C SER A 53 -17.27 -2.17 -20.24
N ALA A 54 -18.06 -2.63 -19.28
CA ALA A 54 -18.08 -2.03 -17.96
C ALA A 54 -16.73 -2.24 -17.28
N VAL A 55 -16.07 -1.16 -16.90
CA VAL A 55 -14.80 -1.20 -16.17
C VAL A 55 -15.08 -1.01 -14.68
N VAL A 56 -14.69 -1.98 -13.87
CA VAL A 56 -14.78 -1.90 -12.40
C VAL A 56 -13.52 -1.23 -11.85
N TRP A 57 -13.70 -0.19 -11.07
CA TRP A 57 -12.63 0.52 -10.38
C TRP A 57 -12.78 0.32 -8.88
N LEU A 58 -11.64 0.21 -8.19
CA LEU A 58 -11.59 0.23 -6.73
C LEU A 58 -11.13 1.62 -6.30
N ALA A 59 -11.89 2.24 -5.39
CA ALA A 59 -11.51 3.52 -4.81
C ALA A 59 -11.79 3.55 -3.32
N GLY A 60 -10.96 4.30 -2.56
CA GLY A 60 -11.17 4.47 -1.14
C GLY A 60 -10.31 5.59 -0.54
N HIS A 61 -10.77 6.12 0.61
CA HIS A 61 -10.05 7.10 1.40
C HIS A 61 -9.78 6.53 2.79
N SER A 62 -8.60 6.79 3.33
CA SER A 62 -8.21 6.39 4.68
C SER A 62 -8.43 4.88 4.91
N LEU A 63 -9.26 4.49 5.89
CA LEU A 63 -9.62 3.10 6.12
C LEU A 63 -10.24 2.41 4.88
N GLY A 64 -11.08 3.13 4.12
CA GLY A 64 -11.63 2.63 2.86
C GLY A 64 -10.55 2.33 1.84
N ALA A 65 -9.47 3.13 1.80
CA ALA A 65 -8.32 2.88 0.94
C ALA A 65 -7.57 1.59 1.33
N SER A 66 -7.43 1.28 2.63
CA SER A 66 -6.81 0.02 3.05
C SER A 66 -7.66 -1.19 2.64
N ILE A 67 -8.99 -1.09 2.72
CA ILE A 67 -9.89 -2.15 2.28
C ILE A 67 -9.79 -2.34 0.76
N ALA A 68 -9.83 -1.24 -0.02
CA ALA A 68 -9.69 -1.29 -1.47
C ALA A 68 -8.32 -1.86 -1.90
N LEU A 69 -7.24 -1.49 -1.19
CA LEU A 69 -5.89 -2.05 -1.39
C LEU A 69 -5.87 -3.57 -1.19
N ASP A 70 -6.47 -4.05 -0.10
CA ASP A 70 -6.50 -5.48 0.21
C ASP A 70 -7.37 -6.27 -0.76
N VAL A 71 -8.51 -5.70 -1.17
CA VAL A 71 -9.39 -6.32 -2.19
C VAL A 71 -8.68 -6.39 -3.54
N GLY A 72 -8.05 -5.29 -4.01
CA GLY A 72 -7.33 -5.27 -5.28
C GLY A 72 -6.17 -6.25 -5.29
N ARG A 73 -5.39 -6.31 -4.21
CA ARG A 73 -4.30 -7.26 -4.02
C ARG A 73 -4.81 -8.72 -4.07
N ASP A 74 -5.90 -9.00 -3.37
CA ASP A 74 -6.50 -10.33 -3.35
C ASP A 74 -7.01 -10.77 -4.72
N LEU A 75 -7.69 -9.90 -5.43
CA LEU A 75 -8.18 -10.16 -6.77
C LEU A 75 -7.05 -10.42 -7.76
N MET A 76 -5.98 -9.63 -7.67
CA MET A 76 -4.79 -9.83 -8.50
C MET A 76 -4.08 -11.15 -8.16
N SER A 77 -3.82 -11.43 -6.87
CA SER A 77 -3.09 -12.63 -6.46
C SER A 77 -3.87 -13.92 -6.66
N THR A 78 -5.21 -13.88 -6.50
CA THR A 78 -6.04 -15.10 -6.53
C THR A 78 -6.57 -15.40 -7.94
N TRP A 79 -6.92 -14.34 -8.70
CA TRP A 79 -7.62 -14.48 -9.98
C TRP A 79 -6.91 -13.80 -11.15
N GLY A 80 -5.73 -13.17 -10.91
CA GLY A 80 -5.01 -12.42 -11.93
C GLY A 80 -5.76 -11.17 -12.43
N LEU A 81 -6.77 -10.70 -11.67
CA LEU A 81 -7.59 -9.56 -12.06
C LEU A 81 -6.91 -8.25 -11.68
N ASN A 82 -6.42 -7.54 -12.68
CA ASN A 82 -5.78 -6.24 -12.53
C ASN A 82 -6.82 -5.11 -12.62
N LEU A 83 -7.47 -4.80 -11.50
CA LEU A 83 -8.45 -3.72 -11.45
C LEU A 83 -7.77 -2.36 -11.20
N PRO A 84 -8.15 -1.29 -11.95
CA PRO A 84 -7.73 0.07 -11.64
C PRO A 84 -8.09 0.42 -10.20
N THR A 85 -7.12 0.87 -9.43
CA THR A 85 -7.28 1.09 -7.98
C THR A 85 -6.76 2.46 -7.60
N PHE A 86 -7.59 3.25 -6.89
CA PHE A 86 -7.33 4.64 -6.50
C PHE A 86 -7.46 4.78 -4.98
N LEU A 87 -6.35 5.07 -4.31
CA LEU A 87 -6.23 5.03 -2.87
C LEU A 87 -5.84 6.40 -2.33
N PHE A 88 -6.78 7.09 -1.69
CA PHE A 88 -6.58 8.41 -1.14
C PHE A 88 -6.20 8.31 0.35
N ASN A 89 -5.04 8.84 0.70
CA ASN A 89 -4.48 8.76 2.05
C ASN A 89 -4.50 7.33 2.64
N PRO A 90 -4.03 6.31 1.90
CA PRO A 90 -4.06 4.93 2.38
C PRO A 90 -3.20 4.78 3.62
N PRO A 91 -3.69 4.10 4.67
CA PRO A 91 -2.90 3.88 5.87
C PRO A 91 -1.69 2.98 5.60
N HIS A 92 -0.52 3.43 6.06
CA HIS A 92 0.69 2.63 6.05
C HIS A 92 1.29 2.59 7.46
N VAL A 93 1.33 1.42 8.04
CA VAL A 93 1.94 1.25 9.36
C VAL A 93 3.45 1.30 9.23
N SER A 94 4.02 2.43 9.55
CA SER A 94 5.46 2.59 9.73
C SER A 94 5.73 3.03 11.17
N LEU A 95 6.71 2.43 11.82
CA LEU A 95 7.20 2.91 13.12
C LEU A 95 8.06 4.17 12.97
N ALA A 96 8.36 4.56 11.75
CA ALA A 96 9.27 5.65 11.39
C ALA A 96 8.78 7.10 11.67
N PRO A 97 7.47 7.42 11.77
CA PRO A 97 7.03 8.79 12.02
C PRO A 97 7.51 9.40 13.35
N VAL A 98 7.96 8.55 14.28
CA VAL A 98 8.39 8.97 15.63
C VAL A 98 9.87 9.36 15.68
N ILE A 99 10.64 9.06 14.63
CA ILE A 99 12.09 9.19 14.62
C ILE A 99 12.50 10.29 13.62
N GLY A 100 13.44 11.17 14.01
CA GLY A 100 13.97 12.24 13.15
C GLY A 100 14.54 11.70 11.83
N GLU A 101 14.63 12.56 10.79
CA GLU A 101 14.95 12.12 9.42
C GLU A 101 16.28 11.38 9.28
N ASP A 102 17.32 11.81 9.99
CA ASP A 102 18.64 11.17 9.91
C ASP A 102 18.64 9.81 10.61
N ALA A 103 18.10 9.74 11.81
CA ALA A 103 17.93 8.46 12.53
C ALA A 103 17.00 7.48 11.80
N ARG A 104 16.03 8.01 11.04
CA ARG A 104 15.12 7.21 10.20
C ARG A 104 15.86 6.47 9.09
N ARG A 105 16.83 7.13 8.43
CA ARG A 105 17.66 6.49 7.39
C ARG A 105 18.46 5.31 7.94
N ASP A 106 19.06 5.49 9.10
CA ASP A 106 19.86 4.45 9.75
C ASP A 106 18.99 3.28 10.20
N VAL A 107 17.84 3.56 10.80
CA VAL A 107 16.86 2.54 11.21
C VAL A 107 16.34 1.74 10.02
N TYR A 108 16.06 2.39 8.89
CA TYR A 108 15.64 1.67 7.68
C TYR A 108 16.78 0.83 7.11
N THR A 109 18.01 1.36 7.04
CA THR A 109 19.17 0.61 6.55
C THR A 109 19.46 -0.59 7.43
N MET A 110 19.48 -0.42 8.75
CA MET A 110 19.63 -1.52 9.71
C MET A 110 18.47 -2.52 9.60
N GLY A 111 17.25 -2.03 9.38
CA GLY A 111 16.07 -2.85 9.12
C GLY A 111 16.22 -3.72 7.86
N TYR A 112 16.74 -3.18 6.76
CA TYR A 112 17.01 -3.95 5.54
C TYR A 112 18.12 -4.97 5.76
N MET A 113 19.19 -4.61 6.43
CA MET A 113 20.27 -5.57 6.79
C MET A 113 19.73 -6.70 7.68
N GLY A 114 18.94 -6.37 8.69
CA GLY A 114 18.28 -7.36 9.54
C GLY A 114 17.37 -8.31 8.76
N LYS A 115 16.55 -7.77 7.85
CA LYS A 115 15.69 -8.56 6.95
C LYS A 115 16.51 -9.46 6.03
N TYR A 116 17.61 -8.97 5.49
CA TYR A 116 18.50 -9.74 4.63
C TYR A 116 19.11 -10.92 5.37
N LEU A 117 19.66 -10.71 6.58
CA LEU A 117 20.26 -11.75 7.39
C LEU A 117 19.23 -12.79 7.83
N LEU A 118 18.06 -12.36 8.30
CA LEU A 118 16.96 -13.26 8.64
C LEU A 118 16.39 -13.96 7.39
N GLY A 119 16.30 -13.28 6.27
CA GLY A 119 15.86 -13.84 5.00
C GLY A 119 16.80 -14.92 4.46
N TRP A 120 18.10 -14.85 4.79
CA TRP A 120 19.04 -15.93 4.48
C TRP A 120 18.73 -17.19 5.29
N ALA A 121 18.41 -17.05 6.58
CA ALA A 121 17.96 -18.17 7.42
C ALA A 121 16.58 -18.72 7.01
N LEU A 122 15.74 -17.89 6.40
CA LEU A 122 14.38 -18.20 5.92
C LEU A 122 14.30 -18.21 4.39
N GLN A 123 15.25 -18.84 3.72
CA GLN A 123 15.38 -18.81 2.26
C GLN A 123 14.08 -19.19 1.54
N ARG A 124 13.40 -20.26 1.97
CA ARG A 124 12.12 -20.68 1.39
C ARG A 124 11.04 -19.60 1.47
N HIS A 125 10.99 -18.91 2.61
CA HIS A 125 10.03 -17.80 2.79
C HIS A 125 10.37 -16.62 1.88
N ARG A 126 11.64 -16.28 1.75
CA ARG A 126 12.10 -15.23 0.85
C ARG A 126 11.74 -15.53 -0.61
N ASP A 127 12.07 -16.73 -1.07
CA ASP A 127 11.83 -17.14 -2.46
C ASP A 127 10.32 -17.14 -2.78
N HIS A 128 9.50 -17.59 -1.84
CA HIS A 128 8.05 -17.51 -1.94
C HIS A 128 7.52 -16.06 -1.99
N MET A 129 8.04 -15.16 -1.13
CA MET A 129 7.64 -13.76 -1.13
C MET A 129 8.07 -13.03 -2.40
N ASP A 130 9.24 -13.35 -2.94
CA ASP A 130 9.72 -12.80 -4.21
C ASP A 130 8.84 -13.26 -5.40
N GLU A 131 8.36 -14.49 -5.39
CA GLU A 131 7.42 -15.01 -6.37
C GLU A 131 6.08 -14.27 -6.29
N LEU A 132 5.48 -14.15 -5.10
CA LEU A 132 4.24 -13.41 -4.89
C LEU A 132 4.37 -11.94 -5.30
N PHE A 133 5.52 -11.31 -5.05
CA PHE A 133 5.78 -9.94 -5.50
C PHE A 133 5.85 -9.83 -7.02
N ARG A 134 6.44 -10.83 -7.68
CA ARG A 134 6.51 -10.87 -9.15
C ARG A 134 5.13 -11.04 -9.77
N GLU A 135 4.31 -11.94 -9.21
CA GLU A 135 2.92 -12.14 -9.64
C GLU A 135 2.07 -10.89 -9.44
N LEU A 136 2.30 -10.16 -8.33
CA LEU A 136 1.55 -8.95 -7.99
C LEU A 136 2.06 -7.71 -8.74
N SER A 137 3.28 -7.73 -9.28
CA SER A 137 3.95 -6.55 -9.86
C SER A 137 3.22 -5.89 -11.05
N PRO A 138 2.43 -6.61 -11.89
CA PRO A 138 1.64 -5.96 -12.94
C PRO A 138 0.52 -5.07 -12.41
N TRP A 139 0.05 -5.30 -11.18
CA TRP A 139 -0.93 -4.44 -10.55
C TRP A 139 -0.26 -3.19 -9.97
N VAL A 140 -0.65 -2.02 -10.49
CA VAL A 140 -0.07 -0.72 -10.16
C VAL A 140 -1.16 0.19 -9.61
N PRO A 141 -1.50 0.11 -8.31
CA PRO A 141 -2.48 1.00 -7.71
C PRO A 141 -1.98 2.45 -7.69
N ASN A 142 -2.92 3.39 -7.80
CA ASN A 142 -2.67 4.82 -7.65
C ASN A 142 -2.79 5.20 -6.17
N LEU A 143 -1.71 5.67 -5.57
CA LEU A 143 -1.63 6.11 -4.18
C LEU A 143 -1.56 7.63 -4.13
N TYR A 144 -2.59 8.28 -3.63
CA TYR A 144 -2.64 9.71 -3.41
C TYR A 144 -2.24 9.98 -1.96
N VAL A 145 -1.05 10.57 -1.76
CA VAL A 145 -0.41 10.70 -0.45
C VAL A 145 0.04 12.13 -0.18
N HIS A 146 0.08 12.50 1.07
CA HIS A 146 0.57 13.80 1.53
C HIS A 146 1.73 13.62 2.52
N PRO A 147 2.87 14.33 2.35
CA PRO A 147 4.05 14.14 3.20
C PRO A 147 3.81 14.56 4.66
N ASP A 148 2.87 15.47 4.90
CA ASP A 148 2.50 15.91 6.26
C ASP A 148 1.40 15.03 6.89
N ASP A 149 0.85 14.06 6.16
CA ASP A 149 -0.10 13.09 6.71
C ASP A 149 0.65 11.89 7.32
N PRO A 150 0.71 11.78 8.66
CA PRO A 150 1.43 10.68 9.30
C PRO A 150 0.82 9.31 9.04
N ILE A 151 -0.41 9.26 8.53
CA ILE A 151 -1.13 8.01 8.25
C ILE A 151 -0.66 7.40 6.93
N CYS A 152 -0.49 8.20 5.87
CA CYS A 152 -0.11 7.70 4.55
C CYS A 152 1.38 7.93 4.20
N LYS A 153 2.08 8.82 4.89
CA LYS A 153 3.50 9.14 4.67
C LYS A 153 4.39 7.90 4.58
N GLY A 154 4.06 6.85 5.30
CA GLY A 154 4.82 5.61 5.30
C GLY A 154 4.95 4.96 3.92
N PHE A 155 4.03 5.22 2.98
CA PHE A 155 4.17 4.75 1.59
C PHE A 155 5.28 5.49 0.84
N ILE A 156 5.41 6.82 1.05
CA ILE A 156 6.49 7.62 0.47
C ILE A 156 7.83 7.05 0.95
N ASP A 157 7.99 6.94 2.27
CA ASP A 157 9.18 6.40 2.90
C ASP A 157 9.51 4.99 2.38
N TYR A 158 8.52 4.10 2.28
CA TYR A 158 8.70 2.73 1.80
C TYR A 158 9.26 2.67 0.37
N PHE A 159 8.63 3.37 -0.57
CA PHE A 159 9.05 3.31 -1.96
C PHE A 159 10.38 4.00 -2.20
N GLU A 160 10.63 5.16 -1.59
CA GLU A 160 11.91 5.86 -1.70
C GLU A 160 13.06 5.05 -1.10
N GLN A 161 12.88 4.45 0.07
CA GLN A 161 13.91 3.61 0.68
C GLN A 161 14.21 2.39 -0.17
N ARG A 162 13.18 1.74 -0.74
CA ARG A 162 13.36 0.61 -1.64
C ARG A 162 14.18 0.99 -2.86
N GLU A 163 13.86 2.12 -3.51
CA GLU A 163 14.58 2.61 -4.67
C GLU A 163 16.05 2.93 -4.33
N ARG A 164 16.30 3.62 -3.22
CA ARG A 164 17.66 3.90 -2.73
C ARG A 164 18.45 2.62 -2.48
N MET A 165 17.82 1.61 -1.89
CA MET A 165 18.46 0.31 -1.64
C MET A 165 18.76 -0.43 -2.93
N GLN A 166 17.87 -0.40 -3.92
CA GLN A 166 18.10 -0.98 -5.23
C GLN A 166 19.31 -0.32 -5.94
N GLN A 167 19.44 1.00 -5.83
CA GLN A 167 20.54 1.74 -6.46
C GLN A 167 21.89 1.52 -5.74
N ARG A 168 21.91 1.54 -4.40
CA ARG A 168 23.15 1.48 -3.61
C ARG A 168 23.60 0.07 -3.28
N HIS A 169 22.65 -0.83 -3.06
CA HIS A 169 22.88 -2.19 -2.61
C HIS A 169 21.96 -3.20 -3.31
N PRO A 170 22.16 -3.48 -4.61
CA PRO A 170 21.27 -4.35 -5.37
C PRO A 170 21.06 -5.73 -4.75
N ARG A 171 22.09 -6.26 -4.08
CA ARG A 171 21.99 -7.56 -3.36
C ARG A 171 21.06 -7.54 -2.16
N LEU A 172 20.86 -6.37 -1.54
CA LEU A 172 19.93 -6.19 -0.42
C LEU A 172 18.51 -5.84 -0.91
N ALA A 173 18.35 -5.49 -2.19
CA ALA A 173 17.06 -5.10 -2.76
C ALA A 173 16.03 -6.25 -2.67
N SER A 174 16.46 -7.51 -2.76
CA SER A 174 15.59 -8.68 -2.57
C SER A 174 14.93 -8.73 -1.18
N ALA A 175 15.53 -8.09 -0.16
CA ALA A 175 14.92 -7.97 1.14
C ALA A 175 13.72 -6.99 1.19
N ALA A 176 13.46 -6.26 0.11
CA ALA A 176 12.33 -5.33 0.04
C ALA A 176 10.97 -6.03 -0.07
N SER A 177 10.93 -7.27 -0.56
CA SER A 177 9.73 -8.13 -0.55
C SER A 177 9.38 -8.60 0.86
N LEU A 178 10.36 -8.61 1.78
CA LEU A 178 10.19 -9.11 3.13
C LEU A 178 9.64 -8.03 4.06
N SER A 179 8.63 -8.37 4.85
CA SER A 179 8.22 -7.61 6.01
C SER A 179 8.58 -8.37 7.30
N TYR A 180 8.95 -7.66 8.35
CA TYR A 180 9.20 -8.29 9.65
C TYR A 180 7.98 -9.07 10.15
N ARG A 181 6.78 -8.58 9.85
CA ARG A 181 5.54 -9.23 10.19
C ARG A 181 5.41 -10.60 9.54
N ASP A 182 5.68 -10.69 8.24
CA ASP A 182 5.54 -11.94 7.48
C ASP A 182 6.63 -12.93 7.89
N MET A 183 7.84 -12.43 8.17
CA MET A 183 8.95 -13.24 8.69
C MET A 183 8.64 -13.83 10.06
N VAL A 184 8.13 -13.05 11.01
CA VAL A 184 7.73 -13.54 12.34
C VAL A 184 6.61 -14.57 12.22
N ARG A 185 5.61 -14.35 11.37
CA ARG A 185 4.54 -15.32 11.13
C ARG A 185 5.06 -16.64 10.54
N SER A 186 6.03 -16.56 9.63
CA SER A 186 6.67 -17.72 9.03
C SER A 186 7.40 -18.58 10.08
N LEU A 187 8.08 -17.94 11.05
CA LEU A 187 8.73 -18.64 12.16
C LEU A 187 7.75 -19.45 13.04
N PHE A 188 6.52 -19.00 13.14
CA PHE A 188 5.45 -19.69 13.89
C PHE A 188 4.61 -20.65 13.01
N GLY A 189 5.08 -21.00 11.83
CA GLY A 189 4.39 -21.91 10.92
C GLY A 189 3.10 -21.33 10.30
N LYS A 190 2.80 -20.06 10.56
CA LYS A 190 1.69 -19.33 9.96
C LYS A 190 2.22 -18.60 8.72
N GLN A 191 2.42 -19.31 7.64
CA GLN A 191 2.78 -18.70 6.36
C GLN A 191 1.63 -17.78 5.95
N GLY A 192 1.93 -16.47 5.89
CA GLY A 192 1.01 -15.51 5.33
C GLY A 192 0.96 -15.72 3.83
N GLU A 193 -0.19 -16.13 3.33
CA GLU A 193 -0.41 -16.41 1.91
C GLU A 193 -0.32 -15.16 1.02
N ARG A 194 -0.16 -13.96 1.61
CA ARG A 194 -0.19 -12.69 0.88
C ARG A 194 0.87 -11.72 1.38
N PRO A 195 1.59 -11.07 0.46
CA PRO A 195 2.57 -10.06 0.85
C PRO A 195 1.87 -8.88 1.52
N HIS A 196 2.40 -8.43 2.65
CA HIS A 196 1.92 -7.23 3.33
C HIS A 196 2.23 -5.96 2.53
N LEU A 197 3.38 -5.91 1.89
CA LEU A 197 3.86 -4.82 1.07
C LEU A 197 3.37 -4.97 -0.38
N ILE A 198 3.43 -3.90 -1.16
CA ILE A 198 3.09 -3.91 -2.58
C ILE A 198 4.33 -3.66 -3.44
N PRO A 199 4.49 -4.43 -4.55
CA PRO A 199 5.68 -4.33 -5.40
C PRO A 199 5.70 -3.07 -6.26
N SER A 200 4.54 -2.65 -6.76
CA SER A 200 4.41 -1.55 -7.72
C SER A 200 3.34 -0.57 -7.29
N ALA A 201 3.51 0.70 -7.62
CA ALA A 201 2.49 1.73 -7.46
C ALA A 201 2.79 2.96 -8.33
N MET A 202 1.74 3.71 -8.68
CA MET A 202 1.84 5.10 -9.07
C MET A 202 1.58 5.94 -7.83
N VAL A 203 2.58 6.64 -7.34
CA VAL A 203 2.48 7.52 -6.17
C VAL A 203 2.27 8.94 -6.65
N TRP A 204 1.16 9.54 -6.23
CA TRP A 204 0.77 10.93 -6.48
C TRP A 204 0.95 11.71 -5.18
N GLU A 205 2.10 12.36 -5.01
CA GLU A 205 2.42 13.12 -3.82
C GLU A 205 1.89 14.55 -3.95
N ASN A 206 1.00 14.96 -3.04
CA ASN A 206 0.60 16.36 -2.94
C ASN A 206 1.61 17.12 -2.07
N ARG A 207 2.43 17.96 -2.69
CA ARG A 207 3.48 18.76 -2.03
C ARG A 207 3.01 20.14 -1.57
N SER A 208 1.72 20.39 -1.59
CA SER A 208 1.19 21.65 -1.06
C SER A 208 1.47 21.75 0.44
N ARG A 209 1.69 22.98 0.91
CA ARG A 209 1.84 23.26 2.36
C ARG A 209 0.55 23.77 2.98
N HIS A 210 -0.53 23.78 2.23
CA HIS A 210 -1.80 24.35 2.62
C HIS A 210 -2.86 23.25 2.77
N GLY A 211 -3.59 23.31 3.86
CA GLY A 211 -4.75 22.44 4.07
C GLY A 211 -4.55 21.31 5.08
N ASP A 212 -5.51 20.40 5.09
CA ASP A 212 -5.50 19.19 5.91
C ASP A 212 -4.89 18.05 5.11
N GLY A 213 -3.65 17.65 5.43
CA GLY A 213 -2.94 16.60 4.72
C GLY A 213 -3.66 15.25 4.69
N HIS A 214 -4.58 14.99 5.63
CA HIS A 214 -5.41 13.78 5.65
C HIS A 214 -6.80 13.98 5.03
N GLY A 215 -7.22 15.23 4.81
CA GLY A 215 -8.55 15.55 4.31
C GLY A 215 -8.78 15.09 2.86
N LEU A 216 -9.92 14.45 2.59
CA LEU A 216 -10.29 14.02 1.24
C LEU A 216 -10.43 15.22 0.28
N TRP A 217 -10.86 16.38 0.80
CA TRP A 217 -11.16 17.57 0.02
C TRP A 217 -9.95 18.13 -0.76
N GLN A 218 -8.73 17.92 -0.28
CA GLN A 218 -7.52 18.35 -0.97
C GLN A 218 -7.42 17.78 -2.40
N TRP A 219 -7.98 16.58 -2.64
CA TRP A 219 -7.89 15.89 -3.92
C TRP A 219 -8.91 16.37 -4.96
N TRP A 220 -9.81 17.27 -4.56
CA TRP A 220 -10.82 17.89 -5.45
C TRP A 220 -10.46 19.33 -5.85
N GLU A 221 -9.37 19.85 -5.33
CA GLU A 221 -8.84 21.14 -5.73
C GLU A 221 -8.32 21.08 -7.17
N PRO A 222 -8.40 22.16 -7.94
CA PRO A 222 -7.84 22.21 -9.30
C PRO A 222 -6.33 21.92 -9.25
N GLU A 223 -5.85 21.10 -10.21
CA GLU A 223 -4.43 20.82 -10.34
C GLU A 223 -3.64 22.13 -10.59
N GLY A 224 -2.51 22.27 -9.91
CA GLY A 224 -1.68 23.49 -9.95
C GLY A 224 -2.17 24.62 -9.05
N SER A 225 -3.24 24.41 -8.27
CA SER A 225 -3.60 25.33 -7.18
C SER A 225 -2.56 25.26 -6.04
N GLU A 226 -2.53 26.30 -5.19
CA GLU A 226 -1.68 26.29 -3.99
C GLU A 226 -1.97 25.13 -3.03
N LYS A 227 -3.15 24.51 -3.14
CA LYS A 227 -3.62 23.41 -2.29
C LYS A 227 -3.40 22.03 -2.90
N LEU A 228 -3.14 21.94 -4.22
CA LEU A 228 -2.91 20.69 -4.93
C LEU A 228 -1.72 20.82 -5.87
N MET A 229 -0.56 20.38 -5.41
CA MET A 229 0.70 20.34 -6.16
C MET A 229 1.12 18.90 -6.34
N LEU A 230 0.60 18.23 -7.36
CA LEU A 230 0.86 16.81 -7.61
C LEU A 230 2.26 16.57 -8.18
N SER A 231 2.97 15.64 -7.59
CA SER A 231 4.24 15.09 -8.08
C SER A 231 4.09 13.59 -8.29
N PRO A 232 3.79 13.14 -9.52
CA PRO A 232 3.64 11.72 -9.79
C PRO A 232 4.99 11.00 -9.88
N LYS A 233 5.07 9.82 -9.28
CA LYS A 233 6.23 8.94 -9.41
C LYS A 233 5.79 7.48 -9.48
N ARG A 234 6.26 6.79 -10.53
CA ARG A 234 5.98 5.37 -10.73
C ARG A 234 7.09 4.53 -10.10
N TYR A 235 6.69 3.57 -9.30
CA TYR A 235 7.56 2.56 -8.74
C TYR A 235 7.17 1.19 -9.28
N THR A 236 8.14 0.41 -9.69
CA THR A 236 7.95 -0.95 -10.23
C THR A 236 8.85 -1.93 -9.49
N TRP A 237 8.44 -3.17 -9.45
CA TRP A 237 9.30 -4.28 -9.05
C TRP A 237 10.13 -4.71 -10.26
N PRO A 238 11.47 -4.93 -10.10
CA PRO A 238 12.34 -5.36 -11.20
C PRO A 238 12.05 -6.78 -11.68
#